data_f4f15f9d25b5eb3bc643266231ea3758
#
_entry.id   f4f15f9d25b5eb3bc643266231ea3758
#
_cell.length_a   1.000
_cell.length_b   1.000
_cell.length_c   1.000
_cell.angle_alpha   90.00
_cell.angle_beta   90.00
_cell.angle_gamma   90.00
#
_symmetry.space_group_name_H-M   'P 1'
#
loop_
_entity.id
_entity.type
_entity.pdbx_description
1 polymer ?
#
loop_
_entity_poly.entity_id
_entity_poly.type
_entity_poly.pdbx_seq_one_letter_code
_entity_poly.pdbx_strand_id
1 'polypeptide(L)'
;MNFFNAIPDFFHHLLVGFGLSEAWANFLDQCFSLLELILIICLLAKIVDLLVNRFFKRLVRITSSNLDDVLLENKVFHKAVRVLSPIVLYIALPLALRNHTVVEFARKCLDLYIILRIVVLIISITKSLSIVYSQKSRYTNKPVLVFFQVVNVAVYFIAGLLALSVLINQSMGTLIAGLGASMAIIVLVFKDTLLGLISGWQLTTNDLLRVGDWITVPKYGADGDVIEINLYSVKVRNFDNTITTLPPYALMSESFQNWRGMVDAGGRRIKRAVNIDMKTVRMCDDAMMERFSKIEIIRDYLDQTQAQLDAYNQQRTTDYPEAPNVIRQTNVGVFRAYVTAYLKQHAQIKHDMITMVRQLQPTERGLPLEIYCFTNGTQWTYYESVQSDIFDHILSVLPIFGLEVYQLPSTISANVPDPIERT
;
A
#
# COMPACT_ATOMS: atom_id res chain seq x y z
N MET A 1 -53.95 -17.66 46.09
CA MET A 1 -54.82 -16.73 45.31
C MET A 1 -53.95 -15.52 44.95
N ASN A 2 -53.50 -15.45 43.74
CA ASN A 2 -52.49 -14.46 43.34
C ASN A 2 -53.14 -13.09 43.23
N PHE A 3 -52.58 -12.10 43.92
CA PHE A 3 -53.03 -10.70 43.97
C PHE A 3 -53.18 -10.09 42.56
N PHE A 4 -52.42 -10.56 41.61
CA PHE A 4 -52.43 -10.17 40.18
C PHE A 4 -53.66 -10.66 39.38
N ASN A 5 -54.43 -11.67 39.87
CA ASN A 5 -55.59 -12.14 39.16
C ASN A 5 -56.90 -11.53 39.77
N ALA A 6 -56.83 -10.92 40.95
CA ALA A 6 -58.00 -10.37 41.62
C ALA A 6 -58.49 -9.02 41.04
N ILE A 7 -57.62 -8.24 40.46
CA ILE A 7 -57.99 -6.92 39.91
C ILE A 7 -58.65 -7.04 38.55
N PRO A 8 -58.12 -7.84 37.58
CA PRO A 8 -58.74 -8.06 36.27
C PRO A 8 -60.18 -8.65 36.39
N ASP A 9 -60.33 -9.63 37.23
CA ASP A 9 -61.69 -10.25 37.44
C ASP A 9 -62.68 -9.26 37.96
N PHE A 10 -62.27 -8.31 38.78
CA PHE A 10 -63.17 -7.25 39.33
C PHE A 10 -63.65 -6.29 38.23
N PHE A 11 -62.75 -5.81 37.38
CA PHE A 11 -63.09 -4.91 36.26
C PHE A 11 -63.96 -5.62 35.21
N HIS A 12 -63.65 -6.86 34.85
CA HIS A 12 -64.47 -7.65 33.95
C HIS A 12 -65.92 -7.80 34.46
N HIS A 13 -66.13 -8.17 35.73
CA HIS A 13 -67.43 -8.27 36.31
C HIS A 13 -68.18 -6.94 36.37
N LEU A 14 -67.47 -5.86 36.59
CA LEU A 14 -68.06 -4.51 36.63
C LEU A 14 -68.48 -4.07 35.21
N LEU A 15 -67.72 -4.36 34.16
CA LEU A 15 -68.09 -4.05 32.78
C LEU A 15 -69.25 -4.87 32.25
N VAL A 16 -69.32 -6.15 32.59
CA VAL A 16 -70.51 -7.01 32.31
C VAL A 16 -71.73 -6.53 33.01
N GLY A 17 -71.62 -6.07 34.32
CA GLY A 17 -72.65 -5.48 35.07
C GLY A 17 -73.27 -4.18 34.52
N PHE A 18 -72.50 -3.45 33.72
CA PHE A 18 -72.91 -2.26 32.92
C PHE A 18 -73.61 -2.61 31.61
N GLY A 19 -73.83 -3.90 31.29
CA GLY A 19 -74.52 -4.32 30.07
C GLY A 19 -73.70 -4.40 28.82
N LEU A 20 -72.37 -4.37 28.92
CA LEU A 20 -71.47 -4.60 27.75
C LEU A 20 -71.49 -6.08 27.37
N SER A 21 -71.37 -6.35 26.05
CA SER A 21 -71.21 -7.73 25.58
C SER A 21 -69.91 -8.33 26.11
N GLU A 22 -69.88 -9.65 26.38
CA GLU A 22 -68.66 -10.34 26.88
C GLU A 22 -67.41 -10.08 26.06
N ALA A 23 -67.51 -9.92 24.70
CA ALA A 23 -66.39 -9.62 23.82
C ALA A 23 -65.80 -8.24 24.09
N TRP A 24 -66.65 -7.21 24.30
CA TRP A 24 -66.19 -5.87 24.62
C TRP A 24 -65.69 -5.77 26.08
N ALA A 25 -66.32 -6.46 27.03
CA ALA A 25 -65.82 -6.52 28.38
C ALA A 25 -64.41 -7.14 28.46
N ASN A 26 -64.14 -8.25 27.76
CA ASN A 26 -62.85 -8.90 27.70
C ASN A 26 -61.78 -8.02 26.98
N PHE A 27 -62.19 -7.29 25.95
CA PHE A 27 -61.26 -6.37 25.25
C PHE A 27 -60.85 -5.19 26.17
N LEU A 28 -61.81 -4.57 26.82
CA LEU A 28 -61.57 -3.45 27.73
C LEU A 28 -60.75 -3.88 28.96
N ASP A 29 -61.04 -5.05 29.53
CA ASP A 29 -60.29 -5.61 30.65
C ASP A 29 -58.80 -5.85 30.27
N GLN A 30 -58.49 -6.40 29.07
CA GLN A 30 -57.16 -6.54 28.60
C GLN A 30 -56.47 -5.19 28.37
N CYS A 31 -57.18 -4.17 27.86
CA CYS A 31 -56.64 -2.82 27.70
C CYS A 31 -56.32 -2.19 29.08
N PHE A 32 -57.16 -2.35 30.06
CA PHE A 32 -56.92 -1.85 31.43
C PHE A 32 -55.74 -2.56 32.09
N SER A 33 -55.67 -3.90 32.01
CA SER A 33 -54.53 -4.69 32.52
C SER A 33 -53.20 -4.30 31.88
N LEU A 34 -53.19 -4.05 30.56
CA LEU A 34 -52.02 -3.57 29.85
C LEU A 34 -51.63 -2.15 30.32
N LEU A 35 -52.61 -1.25 30.47
CA LEU A 35 -52.37 0.13 30.92
C LEU A 35 -51.81 0.16 32.34
N GLU A 36 -52.36 -0.66 33.24
CA GLU A 36 -51.90 -0.81 34.63
C GLU A 36 -50.45 -1.32 34.66
N LEU A 37 -50.14 -2.38 33.87
CA LEU A 37 -48.80 -2.94 33.77
C LEU A 37 -47.80 -1.89 33.26
N ILE A 38 -48.15 -1.13 32.22
CA ILE A 38 -47.33 -0.05 31.70
C ILE A 38 -47.09 1.03 32.76
N LEU A 39 -48.12 1.41 33.50
CA LEU A 39 -48.04 2.42 34.54
C LEU A 39 -47.12 1.99 35.69
N ILE A 40 -47.25 0.75 36.15
CA ILE A 40 -46.37 0.16 37.19
C ILE A 40 -44.90 0.12 36.70
N ILE A 41 -44.68 -0.34 35.49
CA ILE A 41 -43.32 -0.40 34.92
C ILE A 41 -42.72 1.00 34.73
N CYS A 42 -43.52 1.98 34.28
CA CYS A 42 -43.07 3.37 34.16
C CYS A 42 -42.72 4.00 35.50
N LEU A 43 -43.54 3.68 36.56
CA LEU A 43 -43.26 4.15 37.90
C LEU A 43 -41.99 3.53 38.49
N LEU A 44 -41.82 2.21 38.34
CA LEU A 44 -40.61 1.50 38.75
C LEU A 44 -39.39 2.02 38.00
N ALA A 45 -39.49 2.24 36.68
CA ALA A 45 -38.40 2.82 35.87
C ALA A 45 -38.00 4.21 36.36
N LYS A 46 -38.95 5.07 36.74
CA LYS A 46 -38.63 6.39 37.32
C LYS A 46 -37.95 6.27 38.69
N ILE A 47 -38.38 5.34 39.53
CA ILE A 47 -37.75 5.10 40.83
C ILE A 47 -36.29 4.61 40.63
N VAL A 48 -36.09 3.63 39.76
CA VAL A 48 -34.74 3.11 39.43
C VAL A 48 -33.86 4.21 38.84
N ASP A 49 -34.42 5.04 37.94
CA ASP A 49 -33.68 6.16 37.32
C ASP A 49 -33.24 7.19 38.36
N LEU A 50 -34.11 7.50 39.34
CA LEU A 50 -33.80 8.38 40.48
C LEU A 50 -32.71 7.80 41.38
N LEU A 51 -32.78 6.51 41.71
CA LEU A 51 -31.82 5.81 42.55
C LEU A 51 -30.44 5.71 41.85
N VAL A 52 -30.43 5.29 40.59
CA VAL A 52 -29.24 5.17 39.76
C VAL A 52 -28.57 6.53 39.61
N ASN A 53 -29.33 7.57 39.30
CA ASN A 53 -28.80 8.93 39.17
C ASN A 53 -28.16 9.44 40.46
N ARG A 54 -28.81 9.16 41.61
CA ARG A 54 -28.32 9.54 42.93
C ARG A 54 -27.05 8.76 43.32
N PHE A 55 -27.02 7.47 43.00
CA PHE A 55 -25.88 6.59 43.23
C PHE A 55 -24.66 7.00 42.36
N PHE A 56 -24.87 7.13 41.07
CA PHE A 56 -23.77 7.48 40.16
C PHE A 56 -23.24 8.90 40.37
N LYS A 57 -24.09 9.89 40.67
CA LYS A 57 -23.64 11.23 41.08
C LYS A 57 -22.76 11.20 42.34
N ARG A 58 -23.00 10.23 43.23
CA ARG A 58 -22.19 10.07 44.43
C ARG A 58 -20.87 9.34 44.13
N LEU A 59 -20.90 8.36 43.23
CA LEU A 59 -19.73 7.59 42.81
C LEU A 59 -18.74 8.46 42.04
N VAL A 60 -19.20 9.25 41.07
CA VAL A 60 -18.38 10.16 40.24
C VAL A 60 -17.70 11.24 41.09
N ARG A 61 -18.27 11.69 42.18
CA ARG A 61 -17.63 12.63 43.12
C ARG A 61 -16.42 12.02 43.87
N ILE A 62 -16.29 10.69 43.86
CA ILE A 62 -15.23 9.96 44.54
C ILE A 62 -14.13 9.58 43.55
N THR A 63 -14.44 9.47 42.25
CA THR A 63 -13.53 9.05 41.19
C THR A 63 -13.02 10.28 40.45
N SER A 64 -11.71 10.42 40.31
CA SER A 64 -11.04 11.54 39.60
C SER A 64 -10.89 11.27 38.08
N SER A 65 -11.84 10.59 37.47
CA SER A 65 -11.74 10.20 36.04
C SER A 65 -12.62 11.08 35.15
N ASN A 66 -12.04 11.76 34.17
CA ASN A 66 -12.77 12.56 33.17
C ASN A 66 -13.79 11.75 32.37
N LEU A 67 -13.66 10.42 32.36
CA LEU A 67 -14.57 9.51 31.64
C LEU A 67 -15.94 9.43 32.30
N ASP A 68 -15.98 9.40 33.65
CA ASP A 68 -17.20 9.29 34.41
C ASP A 68 -18.05 10.56 34.30
N ASP A 69 -17.41 11.72 34.25
CA ASP A 69 -18.08 13.02 34.06
C ASP A 69 -18.74 13.11 32.67
N VAL A 70 -18.05 12.69 31.62
CA VAL A 70 -18.57 12.71 30.26
C VAL A 70 -19.69 11.69 30.05
N LEU A 71 -19.62 10.52 30.70
CA LEU A 71 -20.71 9.52 30.67
C LEU A 71 -21.99 10.04 31.37
N LEU A 72 -21.83 10.80 32.46
CA LEU A 72 -22.93 11.45 33.18
C LEU A 72 -23.58 12.56 32.34
N GLU A 73 -22.74 13.43 31.71
CA GLU A 73 -23.20 14.53 30.87
C GLU A 73 -24.00 14.02 29.66
N ASN A 74 -23.56 12.94 29.01
CA ASN A 74 -24.27 12.30 27.90
C ASN A 74 -25.42 11.39 28.34
N LYS A 75 -25.74 11.39 29.64
CA LYS A 75 -26.89 10.65 30.25
C LYS A 75 -26.85 9.14 29.92
N VAL A 76 -25.64 8.53 29.81
CA VAL A 76 -25.49 7.12 29.44
C VAL A 76 -26.20 6.21 30.44
N PHE A 77 -26.04 6.47 31.75
CA PHE A 77 -26.68 5.69 32.82
C PHE A 77 -28.22 5.77 32.77
N HIS A 78 -28.78 6.94 32.47
CA HIS A 78 -30.24 7.09 32.26
C HIS A 78 -30.73 6.28 31.06
N LYS A 79 -29.94 6.26 29.97
CA LYS A 79 -30.30 5.49 28.79
C LYS A 79 -30.22 3.99 29.05
N ALA A 80 -29.22 3.54 29.85
CA ALA A 80 -29.10 2.15 30.27
C ALA A 80 -30.33 1.68 31.11
N VAL A 81 -30.72 2.49 32.08
CA VAL A 81 -31.95 2.18 32.89
C VAL A 81 -33.18 2.11 31.98
N ARG A 82 -33.31 2.99 31.00
CA ARG A 82 -34.46 3.01 30.09
C ARG A 82 -34.51 1.82 29.12
N VAL A 83 -33.44 1.04 28.98
CA VAL A 83 -33.45 -0.24 28.24
C VAL A 83 -34.13 -1.32 29.10
N LEU A 84 -34.02 -1.26 30.43
CA LEU A 84 -34.59 -2.28 31.31
C LEU A 84 -36.13 -2.28 31.29
N SER A 85 -36.78 -1.10 31.22
CA SER A 85 -38.25 -0.98 31.24
C SER A 85 -38.96 -1.82 30.17
N PRO A 86 -38.61 -1.72 28.86
CA PRO A 86 -39.28 -2.53 27.85
C PRO A 86 -38.91 -4.03 27.95
N ILE A 87 -37.76 -4.39 28.51
CA ILE A 87 -37.39 -5.80 28.77
C ILE A 87 -38.34 -6.38 29.86
N VAL A 88 -38.55 -5.64 30.94
CA VAL A 88 -39.48 -6.06 32.00
C VAL A 88 -40.90 -6.17 31.44
N LEU A 89 -41.32 -5.20 30.61
CA LEU A 89 -42.64 -5.24 29.94
C LEU A 89 -42.76 -6.46 29.01
N TYR A 90 -41.71 -6.78 28.25
CA TYR A 90 -41.68 -7.94 27.37
C TYR A 90 -41.92 -9.27 28.11
N ILE A 91 -41.29 -9.41 29.29
CA ILE A 91 -41.44 -10.61 30.14
C ILE A 91 -42.82 -10.65 30.79
N ALA A 92 -43.36 -9.50 31.23
CA ALA A 92 -44.62 -9.40 31.92
C ALA A 92 -45.87 -9.36 31.00
N LEU A 93 -45.68 -9.14 29.70
CA LEU A 93 -46.77 -8.99 28.73
C LEU A 93 -47.76 -10.16 28.70
N PRO A 94 -47.34 -11.44 28.80
CA PRO A 94 -48.26 -12.57 28.82
C PRO A 94 -49.15 -12.62 30.08
N LEU A 95 -48.77 -11.89 31.13
CA LEU A 95 -49.59 -11.80 32.35
C LEU A 95 -50.80 -10.87 32.18
N ALA A 96 -50.66 -9.83 31.34
CA ALA A 96 -51.70 -8.84 31.10
C ALA A 96 -52.58 -9.18 29.90
N LEU A 97 -52.07 -9.86 28.87
CA LEU A 97 -52.79 -10.17 27.64
C LEU A 97 -53.01 -11.68 27.50
N ARG A 98 -54.27 -12.09 27.35
CA ARG A 98 -54.67 -13.51 27.19
C ARG A 98 -54.69 -13.96 25.71
N ASN A 99 -54.84 -13.02 24.76
CA ASN A 99 -54.91 -13.33 23.33
C ASN A 99 -53.49 -13.49 22.76
N HIS A 100 -53.16 -14.70 22.31
CA HIS A 100 -51.83 -15.08 21.79
C HIS A 100 -51.39 -14.21 20.60
N THR A 101 -52.29 -13.92 19.67
CA THR A 101 -51.99 -13.09 18.48
C THR A 101 -51.61 -11.65 18.85
N VAL A 102 -52.35 -11.09 19.85
CA VAL A 102 -52.06 -9.74 20.35
C VAL A 102 -50.74 -9.70 21.12
N VAL A 103 -50.46 -10.73 21.91
CA VAL A 103 -49.16 -10.88 22.61
C VAL A 103 -48.01 -10.96 21.64
N GLU A 104 -48.12 -11.74 20.56
CA GLU A 104 -47.06 -11.84 19.54
C GLU A 104 -46.82 -10.50 18.82
N PHE A 105 -47.89 -9.81 18.42
CA PHE A 105 -47.74 -8.50 17.81
C PHE A 105 -47.11 -7.48 18.75
N ALA A 106 -47.58 -7.43 20.02
CA ALA A 106 -47.00 -6.54 21.03
C ALA A 106 -45.53 -6.86 21.33
N ARG A 107 -45.15 -8.15 21.37
CA ARG A 107 -43.76 -8.57 21.49
C ARG A 107 -42.88 -8.06 20.33
N LYS A 108 -43.33 -8.18 19.08
CA LYS A 108 -42.61 -7.64 17.93
C LYS A 108 -42.42 -6.12 18.04
N CYS A 109 -43.43 -5.38 18.48
CA CYS A 109 -43.29 -3.94 18.71
C CYS A 109 -42.28 -3.63 19.82
N LEU A 110 -42.30 -4.42 20.91
CA LEU A 110 -41.33 -4.29 22.00
C LEU A 110 -39.88 -4.65 21.55
N ASP A 111 -39.73 -5.69 20.77
CA ASP A 111 -38.42 -6.06 20.22
C ASP A 111 -37.81 -4.90 19.40
N LEU A 112 -38.59 -4.28 18.52
CA LEU A 112 -38.15 -3.10 17.75
C LEU A 112 -37.81 -1.92 18.67
N TYR A 113 -38.63 -1.71 19.72
CA TYR A 113 -38.37 -0.64 20.69
C TYR A 113 -37.11 -0.91 21.53
N ILE A 114 -36.86 -2.17 21.94
CA ILE A 114 -35.65 -2.59 22.65
C ILE A 114 -34.43 -2.37 21.79
N ILE A 115 -34.48 -2.79 20.51
CA ILE A 115 -33.38 -2.56 19.54
C ILE A 115 -33.07 -1.06 19.46
N LEU A 116 -34.07 -0.21 19.28
CA LEU A 116 -33.90 1.25 19.24
C LEU A 116 -33.24 1.79 20.51
N ARG A 117 -33.68 1.33 21.70
CA ARG A 117 -33.09 1.76 22.98
C ARG A 117 -31.65 1.34 23.16
N ILE A 118 -31.30 0.12 22.74
CA ILE A 118 -29.91 -0.39 22.75
C ILE A 118 -29.02 0.44 21.81
N VAL A 119 -29.49 0.76 20.61
CA VAL A 119 -28.77 1.62 19.66
C VAL A 119 -28.49 3.00 20.26
N VAL A 120 -29.50 3.64 20.83
CA VAL A 120 -29.36 4.95 21.50
C VAL A 120 -28.36 4.89 22.66
N LEU A 121 -28.33 3.78 23.40
CA LEU A 121 -27.36 3.55 24.48
C LEU A 121 -25.94 3.41 23.91
N ILE A 122 -25.72 2.55 22.92
CA ILE A 122 -24.39 2.32 22.30
C ILE A 122 -23.86 3.62 21.70
N ILE A 123 -24.67 4.35 20.93
CA ILE A 123 -24.28 5.65 20.36
C ILE A 123 -23.89 6.66 21.42
N SER A 124 -24.60 6.65 22.56
CA SER A 124 -24.27 7.54 23.67
C SER A 124 -22.93 7.18 24.32
N ILE A 125 -22.61 5.89 24.42
CA ILE A 125 -21.32 5.39 24.90
C ILE A 125 -20.22 5.78 23.90
N THR A 126 -20.38 5.49 22.61
CA THR A 126 -19.39 5.82 21.56
C THR A 126 -19.13 7.32 21.50
N LYS A 127 -20.17 8.15 21.62
CA LYS A 127 -20.05 9.60 21.70
C LYS A 127 -19.23 10.03 22.91
N SER A 128 -19.51 9.48 24.09
CA SER A 128 -18.77 9.79 25.31
C SER A 128 -17.30 9.40 25.20
N LEU A 129 -17.02 8.22 24.68
CA LEU A 129 -15.65 7.75 24.43
C LEU A 129 -14.92 8.66 23.41
N SER A 130 -15.59 9.07 22.32
CA SER A 130 -14.99 9.95 21.32
C SER A 130 -14.57 11.30 21.92
N ILE A 131 -15.38 11.86 22.83
CA ILE A 131 -15.07 13.13 23.52
C ILE A 131 -13.84 12.94 24.42
N VAL A 132 -13.80 11.88 25.23
CA VAL A 132 -12.67 11.62 26.14
C VAL A 132 -11.37 11.40 25.38
N TYR A 133 -11.41 10.63 24.28
CA TYR A 133 -10.21 10.37 23.48
C TYR A 133 -9.75 11.61 22.71
N SER A 134 -10.66 12.45 22.22
CA SER A 134 -10.30 13.68 21.51
C SER A 134 -9.64 14.73 22.42
N GLN A 135 -9.93 14.72 23.72
CA GLN A 135 -9.34 15.63 24.72
C GLN A 135 -7.92 15.22 25.16
N LYS A 136 -7.49 13.97 24.92
CA LYS A 136 -6.13 13.55 25.24
C LYS A 136 -5.13 14.08 24.18
N SER A 137 -4.20 14.92 24.61
CA SER A 137 -3.13 15.53 23.77
C SER A 137 -2.39 14.55 22.85
N ARG A 138 -2.27 13.27 23.24
CA ARG A 138 -1.58 12.24 22.47
C ARG A 138 -2.34 11.85 21.17
N TYR A 139 -3.61 12.22 21.03
CA TYR A 139 -4.47 11.83 19.92
C TYR A 139 -4.99 13.02 19.09
N THR A 140 -4.54 14.23 19.37
CA THR A 140 -5.02 15.48 18.73
C THR A 140 -4.83 15.46 17.20
N ASN A 141 -3.81 14.75 16.69
CA ASN A 141 -3.50 14.63 15.25
C ASN A 141 -3.97 13.32 14.63
N LYS A 142 -4.73 12.47 15.35
CA LYS A 142 -5.21 11.20 14.79
C LYS A 142 -6.70 11.28 14.48
N PRO A 143 -7.19 10.66 13.40
CA PRO A 143 -8.61 10.70 12.98
C PRO A 143 -9.50 9.80 13.87
N VAL A 144 -9.42 9.99 15.20
CA VAL A 144 -10.18 9.18 16.20
C VAL A 144 -11.69 9.33 16.01
N LEU A 145 -12.15 10.53 15.63
CA LEU A 145 -13.56 10.80 15.32
C LEU A 145 -14.09 9.92 14.19
N VAL A 146 -13.28 9.73 13.13
CA VAL A 146 -13.67 8.88 11.99
C VAL A 146 -13.87 7.43 12.43
N PHE A 147 -13.02 6.91 13.32
CA PHE A 147 -13.18 5.56 13.87
C PHE A 147 -14.53 5.39 14.59
N PHE A 148 -14.91 6.32 15.46
CA PHE A 148 -16.20 6.26 16.14
C PHE A 148 -17.40 6.44 15.19
N GLN A 149 -17.24 7.21 14.10
CA GLN A 149 -18.27 7.31 13.06
C GLN A 149 -18.48 5.96 12.36
N VAL A 150 -17.40 5.25 12.00
CA VAL A 150 -17.47 3.91 11.40
C VAL A 150 -18.16 2.92 12.36
N VAL A 151 -17.81 2.96 13.64
CA VAL A 151 -18.49 2.13 14.67
C VAL A 151 -20.00 2.43 14.73
N ASN A 152 -20.40 3.70 14.71
CA ASN A 152 -21.81 4.07 14.72
C ASN A 152 -22.55 3.59 13.47
N VAL A 153 -21.93 3.68 12.28
CA VAL A 153 -22.50 3.14 11.03
C VAL A 153 -22.70 1.62 11.15
N ALA A 154 -21.71 0.89 11.69
CA ALA A 154 -21.83 -0.54 11.91
C ALA A 154 -22.99 -0.88 12.90
N VAL A 155 -23.13 -0.09 13.97
CA VAL A 155 -24.24 -0.24 14.93
C VAL A 155 -25.60 -0.03 14.25
N TYR A 156 -25.74 1.02 13.41
CA TYR A 156 -26.98 1.26 12.67
C TYR A 156 -27.27 0.13 11.69
N PHE A 157 -26.26 -0.38 11.00
CA PHE A 157 -26.42 -1.49 10.06
C PHE A 157 -26.90 -2.77 10.76
N ILE A 158 -26.24 -3.15 11.86
CA ILE A 158 -26.63 -4.33 12.66
C ILE A 158 -28.04 -4.15 13.22
N ALA A 159 -28.37 -2.97 13.74
CA ALA A 159 -29.70 -2.67 14.26
C ALA A 159 -30.76 -2.75 13.17
N GLY A 160 -30.49 -2.27 11.98
CA GLY A 160 -31.35 -2.39 10.81
C GLY A 160 -31.60 -3.84 10.41
N LEU A 161 -30.57 -4.69 10.43
CA LEU A 161 -30.70 -6.14 10.18
C LEU A 161 -31.52 -6.83 11.27
N LEU A 162 -31.30 -6.49 12.54
CA LEU A 162 -32.10 -7.02 13.66
C LEU A 162 -33.57 -6.60 13.54
N ALA A 163 -33.85 -5.33 13.24
CA ALA A 163 -35.19 -4.86 13.03
C ALA A 163 -35.88 -5.57 11.85
N LEU A 164 -35.17 -5.76 10.76
CA LEU A 164 -35.65 -6.51 9.58
C LEU A 164 -35.94 -7.98 9.94
N SER A 165 -35.04 -8.61 10.71
CA SER A 165 -35.22 -9.98 11.24
C SER A 165 -36.53 -10.12 12.01
N VAL A 166 -36.83 -9.19 12.92
CA VAL A 166 -38.07 -9.16 13.69
C VAL A 166 -39.30 -8.97 12.78
N LEU A 167 -39.23 -8.05 11.82
CA LEU A 167 -40.35 -7.73 10.91
C LEU A 167 -40.71 -8.90 10.00
N ILE A 168 -39.70 -9.55 9.40
CA ILE A 168 -39.89 -10.66 8.45
C ILE A 168 -40.05 -12.00 9.17
N ASN A 169 -39.82 -12.04 10.48
CA ASN A 169 -39.86 -13.26 11.29
C ASN A 169 -38.85 -14.34 10.83
N GLN A 170 -37.66 -13.88 10.42
CA GLN A 170 -36.56 -14.72 9.98
C GLN A 170 -35.35 -14.57 10.90
N SER A 171 -34.54 -15.62 11.03
CA SER A 171 -33.33 -15.53 11.83
C SER A 171 -32.32 -14.55 11.23
N MET A 172 -31.58 -13.85 12.09
CA MET A 172 -30.48 -12.96 11.63
C MET A 172 -29.45 -13.73 10.81
N GLY A 173 -29.18 -15.00 11.15
CA GLY A 173 -28.27 -15.86 10.38
C GLY A 173 -28.72 -16.09 8.93
N THR A 174 -30.01 -16.30 8.71
CA THR A 174 -30.61 -16.45 7.36
C THR A 174 -30.46 -15.17 6.54
N LEU A 175 -30.71 -14.01 7.15
CA LEU A 175 -30.53 -12.71 6.49
C LEU A 175 -29.08 -12.44 6.13
N ILE A 176 -28.16 -12.68 7.05
CA ILE A 176 -26.72 -12.51 6.80
C ILE A 176 -26.24 -13.47 5.72
N ALA A 177 -26.70 -14.74 5.72
CA ALA A 177 -26.32 -15.71 4.69
C ALA A 177 -26.81 -15.27 3.30
N GLY A 178 -28.07 -14.81 3.20
CA GLY A 178 -28.63 -14.30 1.95
C GLY A 178 -27.91 -13.05 1.43
N LEU A 179 -27.68 -12.07 2.33
CA LEU A 179 -26.93 -10.86 1.99
C LEU A 179 -25.48 -11.17 1.62
N GLY A 180 -24.84 -12.09 2.35
CA GLY A 180 -23.45 -12.49 2.08
C GLY A 180 -23.30 -13.15 0.72
N ALA A 181 -24.20 -14.03 0.32
CA ALA A 181 -24.21 -14.64 -1.01
C ALA A 181 -24.39 -13.58 -2.12
N SER A 182 -25.33 -12.66 -1.95
CA SER A 182 -25.56 -11.57 -2.90
C SER A 182 -24.33 -10.63 -2.99
N MET A 183 -23.72 -10.29 -1.85
CA MET A 183 -22.53 -9.45 -1.78
C MET A 183 -21.33 -10.09 -2.46
N ALA A 184 -21.14 -11.43 -2.31
CA ALA A 184 -20.07 -12.13 -2.98
C ALA A 184 -20.16 -12.00 -4.51
N ILE A 185 -21.38 -12.10 -5.07
CA ILE A 185 -21.62 -11.90 -6.50
C ILE A 185 -21.31 -10.46 -6.91
N ILE A 186 -21.79 -9.48 -6.13
CA ILE A 186 -21.55 -8.05 -6.41
C ILE A 186 -20.06 -7.75 -6.37
N VAL A 187 -19.33 -8.21 -5.33
CA VAL A 187 -17.88 -8.00 -5.21
C VAL A 187 -17.15 -8.65 -6.38
N LEU A 188 -17.57 -9.85 -6.82
CA LEU A 188 -16.96 -10.51 -7.95
C LEU A 188 -17.13 -9.72 -9.27
N VAL A 189 -18.33 -9.19 -9.50
CA VAL A 189 -18.62 -8.38 -10.71
C VAL A 189 -17.87 -7.04 -10.70
N PHE A 190 -17.75 -6.40 -9.55
CA PHE A 190 -17.09 -5.09 -9.42
C PHE A 190 -15.63 -5.16 -9.00
N LYS A 191 -15.04 -6.35 -8.90
CA LYS A 191 -13.66 -6.55 -8.41
C LYS A 191 -12.64 -5.66 -9.12
N ASP A 192 -12.64 -5.68 -10.44
CA ASP A 192 -11.64 -4.94 -11.23
C ASP A 192 -11.85 -3.42 -11.13
N THR A 193 -13.11 -2.99 -11.06
CA THR A 193 -13.46 -1.59 -10.84
C THR A 193 -12.96 -1.10 -9.48
N LEU A 194 -13.19 -1.87 -8.42
CA LEU A 194 -12.72 -1.55 -7.07
C LEU A 194 -11.19 -1.54 -7.00
N LEU A 195 -10.52 -2.52 -7.60
CA LEU A 195 -9.06 -2.56 -7.67
C LEU A 195 -8.50 -1.33 -8.42
N GLY A 196 -9.10 -0.96 -9.55
CA GLY A 196 -8.71 0.23 -10.30
C GLY A 196 -8.85 1.51 -9.47
N LEU A 197 -9.96 1.65 -8.78
CA LEU A 197 -10.28 2.80 -7.94
C LEU A 197 -9.30 2.97 -6.77
N ILE A 198 -9.05 1.87 -6.03
CA ILE A 198 -8.11 1.85 -4.91
C ILE A 198 -6.69 2.13 -5.39
N SER A 199 -6.27 1.48 -6.49
CA SER A 199 -4.94 1.65 -7.05
C SER A 199 -4.71 3.07 -7.59
N GLY A 200 -5.67 3.66 -8.28
CA GLY A 200 -5.60 5.04 -8.76
C GLY A 200 -5.44 6.04 -7.60
N TRP A 201 -6.20 5.85 -6.53
CA TRP A 201 -6.06 6.64 -5.30
C TRP A 201 -4.69 6.47 -4.64
N GLN A 202 -4.20 5.22 -4.52
CA GLN A 202 -2.89 4.92 -3.94
C GLN A 202 -1.73 5.50 -4.76
N LEU A 203 -1.77 5.39 -6.10
CA LEU A 203 -0.76 5.97 -6.98
C LEU A 203 -0.58 7.46 -6.74
N THR A 204 -1.70 8.19 -6.60
CA THR A 204 -1.70 9.63 -6.40
C THR A 204 -1.32 10.02 -4.97
N THR A 205 -1.91 9.35 -3.97
CA THR A 205 -1.69 9.70 -2.55
C THR A 205 -0.29 9.37 -2.06
N ASN A 206 0.30 8.27 -2.56
CA ASN A 206 1.66 7.85 -2.21
C ASN A 206 2.73 8.49 -3.11
N ASP A 207 2.34 9.37 -4.01
CA ASP A 207 3.23 10.06 -4.95
C ASP A 207 4.10 9.10 -5.79
N LEU A 208 3.56 7.95 -6.14
CA LEU A 208 4.28 6.93 -6.92
C LEU A 208 4.42 7.34 -8.38
N LEU A 209 3.44 8.13 -8.89
CA LEU A 209 3.38 8.56 -10.27
C LEU A 209 2.77 9.96 -10.38
N ARG A 210 3.36 10.81 -11.24
CA ARG A 210 2.85 12.15 -11.58
C ARG A 210 2.68 12.29 -13.09
N VAL A 211 1.79 13.18 -13.48
CA VAL A 211 1.73 13.63 -14.89
C VAL A 211 3.05 14.32 -15.24
N GLY A 212 3.65 13.93 -16.36
CA GLY A 212 4.97 14.37 -16.80
C GLY A 212 6.12 13.43 -16.41
N ASP A 213 5.88 12.39 -15.61
CA ASP A 213 6.90 11.36 -15.35
C ASP A 213 7.13 10.51 -16.60
N TRP A 214 8.38 10.27 -16.92
CA TRP A 214 8.73 9.21 -17.83
C TRP A 214 8.73 7.86 -17.11
N ILE A 215 7.94 6.92 -17.64
CA ILE A 215 7.86 5.55 -17.12
C ILE A 215 8.09 4.51 -18.22
N THR A 216 8.64 3.37 -17.83
CA THR A 216 8.77 2.18 -18.68
C THR A 216 8.03 1.01 -18.03
N VAL A 217 7.03 0.45 -18.73
CA VAL A 217 6.24 -0.71 -18.32
C VAL A 217 6.29 -1.76 -19.44
N PRO A 218 7.31 -2.62 -19.47
CA PRO A 218 7.59 -3.51 -20.61
C PRO A 218 6.41 -4.44 -20.95
N LYS A 219 5.73 -4.96 -19.95
CA LYS A 219 4.59 -5.88 -20.12
C LYS A 219 3.46 -5.29 -20.94
N TYR A 220 3.28 -3.97 -20.88
CA TYR A 220 2.21 -3.25 -21.57
C TYR A 220 2.70 -2.44 -22.77
N GLY A 221 4.00 -2.54 -23.09
CA GLY A 221 4.59 -1.79 -24.19
C GLY A 221 4.55 -0.27 -23.99
N ALA A 222 4.54 0.18 -22.73
CA ALA A 222 4.59 1.60 -22.43
C ALA A 222 6.02 2.01 -22.12
N ASP A 223 6.52 3.01 -22.84
CA ASP A 223 7.82 3.66 -22.63
C ASP A 223 7.74 5.11 -23.10
N GLY A 224 7.50 6.02 -22.15
CA GLY A 224 7.27 7.42 -22.46
C GLY A 224 6.69 8.22 -21.30
N ASP A 225 6.14 9.39 -21.60
CA ASP A 225 5.67 10.35 -20.63
C ASP A 225 4.21 10.12 -20.24
N VAL A 226 3.93 10.15 -18.95
CA VAL A 226 2.57 10.11 -18.41
C VAL A 226 1.86 11.42 -18.74
N ILE A 227 0.81 11.35 -19.55
CA ILE A 227 0.04 12.52 -19.97
C ILE A 227 -1.24 12.73 -19.14
N GLU A 228 -1.77 11.65 -18.56
CA GLU A 228 -3.02 11.72 -17.82
C GLU A 228 -3.09 10.57 -16.78
N ILE A 229 -3.55 10.90 -15.59
CA ILE A 229 -3.84 9.93 -14.53
C ILE A 229 -5.29 10.14 -14.11
N ASN A 230 -6.13 9.16 -14.45
CA ASN A 230 -7.52 9.09 -14.04
C ASN A 230 -7.73 7.98 -13.01
N LEU A 231 -8.91 7.94 -12.42
CA LEU A 231 -9.30 6.92 -11.47
C LEU A 231 -9.25 5.49 -12.05
N TYR A 232 -9.48 5.35 -13.36
CA TYR A 232 -9.58 4.04 -14.06
C TYR A 232 -8.48 3.81 -15.09
N SER A 233 -7.70 4.83 -15.43
CA SER A 233 -6.70 4.73 -16.48
C SER A 233 -5.54 5.69 -16.28
N VAL A 234 -4.34 5.22 -16.63
CA VAL A 234 -3.15 6.03 -16.81
C VAL A 234 -2.80 6.01 -18.28
N LYS A 235 -2.65 7.17 -18.90
CA LYS A 235 -2.26 7.30 -20.30
C LYS A 235 -0.77 7.69 -20.38
N VAL A 236 -0.02 6.93 -21.16
CA VAL A 236 1.39 7.15 -21.43
C VAL A 236 1.54 7.46 -22.92
N ARG A 237 2.17 8.58 -23.23
CA ARG A 237 2.62 8.89 -24.59
C ARG A 237 3.98 8.31 -24.78
N ASN A 238 4.08 7.25 -25.56
CA ASN A 238 5.33 6.62 -25.94
C ASN A 238 6.20 7.54 -26.80
N PHE A 239 7.49 7.27 -26.89
CA PHE A 239 8.43 8.09 -27.71
C PHE A 239 8.16 8.01 -29.22
N ASP A 240 7.41 7.02 -29.69
CA ASP A 240 6.91 6.93 -31.08
C ASP A 240 5.59 7.70 -31.29
N ASN A 241 5.15 8.51 -30.31
CA ASN A 241 3.89 9.25 -30.25
C ASN A 241 2.61 8.41 -30.17
N THR A 242 2.70 7.10 -30.01
CA THR A 242 1.54 6.28 -29.69
C THR A 242 1.10 6.49 -28.23
N ILE A 243 -0.18 6.24 -27.94
CA ILE A 243 -0.69 6.35 -26.57
C ILE A 243 -1.06 4.96 -26.05
N THR A 244 -0.35 4.52 -25.01
CA THR A 244 -0.69 3.32 -24.27
C THR A 244 -1.54 3.68 -23.06
N THR A 245 -2.69 3.01 -22.92
CA THR A 245 -3.59 3.19 -21.76
C THR A 245 -3.48 1.98 -20.84
N LEU A 246 -3.15 2.24 -19.58
CA LEU A 246 -2.92 1.23 -18.54
C LEU A 246 -3.97 1.35 -17.46
N PRO A 247 -4.51 0.24 -16.91
CA PRO A 247 -5.29 0.30 -15.69
C PRO A 247 -4.37 0.60 -14.50
N PRO A 248 -4.77 1.47 -13.54
CA PRO A 248 -3.93 1.84 -12.40
C PRO A 248 -3.44 0.65 -11.56
N TYR A 249 -4.25 -0.40 -11.45
CA TYR A 249 -3.86 -1.59 -10.69
C TYR A 249 -2.65 -2.33 -11.30
N ALA A 250 -2.43 -2.21 -12.62
CA ALA A 250 -1.28 -2.80 -13.27
C ALA A 250 0.04 -2.22 -12.76
N LEU A 251 0.06 -0.91 -12.48
CA LEU A 251 1.22 -0.21 -11.91
C LEU A 251 1.43 -0.51 -10.42
N MET A 252 0.42 -1.04 -9.73
CA MET A 252 0.53 -1.47 -8.34
C MET A 252 0.90 -2.94 -8.19
N SER A 253 0.48 -3.78 -9.13
CA SER A 253 0.70 -5.23 -9.10
C SER A 253 1.97 -5.67 -9.82
N GLU A 254 2.45 -4.87 -10.78
CA GLU A 254 3.60 -5.16 -11.62
C GLU A 254 4.75 -4.18 -11.29
N SER A 255 5.97 -4.60 -11.59
CA SER A 255 7.10 -3.68 -11.50
C SER A 255 7.14 -2.76 -12.72
N PHE A 256 7.35 -1.49 -12.50
CA PHE A 256 7.60 -0.50 -13.53
C PHE A 256 8.80 0.37 -13.15
N GLN A 257 9.46 0.97 -14.14
CA GLN A 257 10.54 1.92 -13.92
C GLN A 257 9.97 3.33 -14.01
N ASN A 258 10.20 4.14 -12.97
CA ASN A 258 9.95 5.58 -13.00
C ASN A 258 11.30 6.31 -13.10
N TRP A 259 11.48 7.08 -14.16
CA TRP A 259 12.72 7.78 -14.45
C TRP A 259 12.82 9.16 -13.76
N ARG A 260 11.83 9.55 -12.97
CA ARG A 260 11.84 10.80 -12.19
C ARG A 260 13.13 10.92 -11.36
N GLY A 261 13.52 9.85 -10.66
CA GLY A 261 14.75 9.84 -9.86
C GLY A 261 16.03 10.12 -10.66
N MET A 262 16.08 9.70 -11.94
CA MET A 262 17.20 10.06 -12.84
C MET A 262 17.16 11.55 -13.19
N VAL A 263 15.98 12.09 -13.48
CA VAL A 263 15.81 13.52 -13.82
C VAL A 263 16.16 14.39 -12.62
N ASP A 264 15.65 14.05 -11.42
CA ASP A 264 15.92 14.76 -10.17
C ASP A 264 17.41 14.72 -9.78
N ALA A 265 18.05 13.59 -10.01
CA ALA A 265 19.51 13.44 -9.80
C ALA A 265 20.35 14.23 -10.82
N GLY A 266 19.76 14.68 -11.93
CA GLY A 266 20.44 15.48 -12.96
C GLY A 266 21.54 14.74 -13.69
N GLY A 267 21.50 13.40 -13.77
CA GLY A 267 22.51 12.60 -14.46
C GLY A 267 21.94 11.32 -15.03
N ARG A 268 22.24 11.05 -16.31
CA ARG A 268 21.84 9.81 -17.00
C ARG A 268 23.00 8.85 -17.11
N ARG A 269 22.78 7.59 -16.72
CA ARG A 269 23.82 6.57 -16.62
C ARG A 269 24.26 6.07 -17.98
N ILE A 270 25.57 6.14 -18.26
CA ILE A 270 26.24 5.37 -19.29
C ILE A 270 26.72 4.06 -18.65
N LYS A 271 26.28 2.93 -19.20
CA LYS A 271 26.72 1.59 -18.81
C LYS A 271 26.89 0.76 -20.07
N ARG A 272 28.08 0.84 -20.66
CA ARG A 272 28.38 0.19 -21.93
C ARG A 272 29.79 -0.36 -21.91
N ALA A 273 30.02 -1.53 -22.51
CA ALA A 273 31.33 -2.18 -22.56
C ALA A 273 31.93 -2.14 -23.96
N VAL A 274 33.25 -2.05 -24.01
CA VAL A 274 34.06 -2.35 -25.19
C VAL A 274 34.67 -3.73 -24.98
N ASN A 275 34.47 -4.63 -25.94
CA ASN A 275 35.02 -5.98 -25.89
C ASN A 275 36.42 -5.98 -26.47
N ILE A 276 37.43 -6.22 -25.65
CA ILE A 276 38.84 -6.29 -26.02
C ILE A 276 39.18 -7.70 -26.51
N ASP A 277 39.88 -7.81 -27.61
CA ASP A 277 40.44 -9.11 -28.05
C ASP A 277 41.49 -9.57 -27.03
N MET A 278 41.23 -10.69 -26.35
CA MET A 278 42.09 -11.24 -25.31
C MET A 278 43.50 -11.62 -25.85
N LYS A 279 43.63 -11.87 -27.15
CA LYS A 279 44.92 -12.16 -27.77
C LYS A 279 45.87 -10.95 -27.75
N THR A 280 45.33 -9.75 -27.66
CA THR A 280 46.10 -8.50 -27.61
C THR A 280 46.47 -8.08 -26.19
N VAL A 281 45.94 -8.76 -25.16
CA VAL A 281 46.26 -8.49 -23.76
C VAL A 281 47.64 -9.09 -23.44
N ARG A 282 48.58 -8.23 -23.02
CA ARG A 282 49.96 -8.64 -22.68
C ARG A 282 50.57 -7.76 -21.59
N MET A 283 51.66 -8.23 -21.02
CA MET A 283 52.50 -7.40 -20.17
C MET A 283 53.15 -6.29 -20.99
N CYS A 284 53.29 -5.12 -20.39
CA CYS A 284 53.98 -4.00 -21.02
C CYS A 284 55.50 -4.28 -21.12
N ASP A 285 56.06 -4.06 -22.30
CA ASP A 285 57.47 -3.97 -22.52
C ASP A 285 57.99 -2.54 -22.32
N ASP A 286 59.33 -2.35 -22.28
CA ASP A 286 59.94 -1.05 -22.02
C ASP A 286 59.56 -0.01 -23.09
N ALA A 287 59.42 -0.41 -24.33
CA ALA A 287 58.98 0.46 -25.42
C ALA A 287 57.53 0.93 -25.27
N MET A 288 56.68 0.06 -24.73
CA MET A 288 55.31 0.44 -24.38
C MET A 288 55.28 1.43 -23.21
N MET A 289 56.06 1.15 -22.16
CA MET A 289 56.15 2.04 -21.01
C MET A 289 56.68 3.42 -21.37
N GLU A 290 57.75 3.51 -22.24
CA GLU A 290 58.22 4.78 -22.73
C GLU A 290 57.14 5.56 -23.52
N ARG A 291 56.34 4.88 -24.34
CA ARG A 291 55.22 5.54 -25.04
C ARG A 291 54.14 6.02 -24.06
N PHE A 292 53.78 5.21 -23.08
CA PHE A 292 52.73 5.54 -22.13
C PHE A 292 53.12 6.67 -21.17
N SER A 293 54.42 6.79 -20.82
CA SER A 293 54.94 7.90 -20.00
C SER A 293 54.75 9.28 -20.63
N LYS A 294 54.60 9.34 -21.96
CA LYS A 294 54.32 10.56 -22.72
C LYS A 294 52.85 11.00 -22.62
N ILE A 295 51.95 10.13 -22.08
CA ILE A 295 50.54 10.42 -21.89
C ILE A 295 50.36 11.12 -20.53
N GLU A 296 50.15 12.43 -20.56
CA GLU A 296 50.15 13.28 -19.37
C GLU A 296 49.15 12.83 -18.30
N ILE A 297 47.92 12.49 -18.69
CA ILE A 297 46.80 12.21 -17.75
C ILE A 297 46.98 10.92 -16.93
N ILE A 298 47.93 10.05 -17.27
CA ILE A 298 48.22 8.80 -16.56
C ILE A 298 49.63 8.73 -15.98
N ARG A 299 50.43 9.80 -16.14
CA ARG A 299 51.83 9.80 -15.66
C ARG A 299 51.94 9.44 -14.19
N ASP A 300 51.21 10.13 -13.34
CA ASP A 300 51.21 9.86 -11.90
C ASP A 300 50.79 8.43 -11.57
N TYR A 301 49.83 7.88 -12.28
CA TYR A 301 49.41 6.50 -12.12
C TYR A 301 50.53 5.52 -12.49
N LEU A 302 51.21 5.76 -13.61
CA LEU A 302 52.30 4.91 -14.05
C LEU A 302 53.45 4.91 -13.06
N ASP A 303 53.89 6.08 -12.57
CA ASP A 303 54.96 6.23 -11.61
C ASP A 303 54.62 5.57 -10.26
N GLN A 304 53.45 5.80 -9.75
CA GLN A 304 52.99 5.17 -8.49
C GLN A 304 52.90 3.65 -8.63
N THR A 305 52.31 3.16 -9.72
CA THR A 305 52.14 1.72 -9.95
C THR A 305 53.50 1.05 -10.16
N GLN A 306 54.40 1.69 -10.91
CA GLN A 306 55.73 1.16 -11.12
C GLN A 306 56.52 1.05 -9.81
N ALA A 307 56.50 2.08 -8.97
CA ALA A 307 57.14 2.05 -7.65
C ALA A 307 56.61 0.93 -6.75
N GLN A 308 55.28 0.69 -6.77
CA GLN A 308 54.65 -0.41 -6.02
C GLN A 308 55.09 -1.79 -6.53
N LEU A 309 55.18 -1.96 -7.84
CA LEU A 309 55.60 -3.20 -8.47
C LEU A 309 57.10 -3.47 -8.23
N ASP A 310 57.93 -2.45 -8.30
CA ASP A 310 59.37 -2.57 -8.02
C ASP A 310 59.62 -2.97 -6.56
N ALA A 311 58.95 -2.35 -5.61
CA ALA A 311 58.99 -2.72 -4.20
C ALA A 311 58.53 -4.16 -3.94
N TYR A 312 57.48 -4.62 -4.61
CA TYR A 312 56.99 -5.98 -4.54
C TYR A 312 57.97 -6.97 -5.18
N ASN A 313 58.59 -6.66 -6.32
CA ASN A 313 59.49 -7.52 -7.03
C ASN A 313 60.88 -7.61 -6.34
N GLN A 314 61.39 -6.55 -5.68
CA GLN A 314 62.63 -6.56 -4.90
C GLN A 314 62.64 -7.59 -3.79
N GLN A 315 61.50 -7.98 -3.26
CA GLN A 315 61.39 -9.03 -2.25
C GLN A 315 61.49 -10.44 -2.84
N ARG A 316 61.68 -10.58 -4.15
CA ARG A 316 61.71 -11.85 -4.86
C ARG A 316 63.01 -12.01 -5.61
N THR A 317 63.78 -12.98 -5.24
CA THR A 317 65.01 -13.37 -5.94
C THR A 317 64.60 -14.18 -7.17
N THR A 318 64.83 -13.66 -8.37
CA THR A 318 64.63 -14.40 -9.59
C THR A 318 65.74 -14.02 -10.58
N ASP A 319 66.44 -15.03 -11.08
CA ASP A 319 67.49 -14.89 -12.11
C ASP A 319 66.90 -14.74 -13.52
N TYR A 320 65.57 -14.82 -13.62
CA TYR A 320 64.87 -14.76 -14.91
C TYR A 320 63.83 -13.61 -14.96
N PRO A 321 64.20 -12.44 -15.53
CA PRO A 321 63.38 -11.25 -15.51
C PRO A 321 61.99 -11.39 -16.18
N GLU A 322 61.85 -12.35 -17.11
CA GLU A 322 60.60 -12.63 -17.82
C GLU A 322 59.73 -13.68 -17.11
N ALA A 323 60.19 -14.19 -15.98
CA ALA A 323 59.43 -15.19 -15.23
C ALA A 323 58.07 -14.65 -14.77
N PRO A 324 57.02 -15.50 -14.69
CA PRO A 324 55.69 -15.09 -14.20
C PRO A 324 55.71 -14.60 -12.73
N ASN A 325 56.80 -14.81 -11.99
CA ASN A 325 56.97 -14.32 -10.61
C ASN A 325 57.23 -12.80 -10.56
N VAL A 326 57.70 -12.19 -11.66
CA VAL A 326 57.88 -10.74 -11.77
C VAL A 326 56.60 -10.13 -12.27
N ILE A 327 55.94 -9.37 -11.42
CA ILE A 327 54.70 -8.68 -11.78
C ILE A 327 55.02 -7.41 -12.53
N ARG A 328 54.42 -7.25 -13.70
CA ARG A 328 54.54 -6.07 -14.55
C ARG A 328 53.20 -5.44 -14.85
N GLN A 329 53.18 -4.20 -15.24
CA GLN A 329 51.97 -3.56 -15.76
C GLN A 329 51.48 -4.27 -17.02
N THR A 330 50.17 -4.34 -17.22
CA THR A 330 49.56 -4.86 -18.43
C THR A 330 48.98 -3.74 -19.26
N ASN A 331 48.99 -3.89 -20.58
CA ASN A 331 48.45 -2.90 -21.50
C ASN A 331 46.96 -2.61 -21.21
N VAL A 332 46.13 -3.61 -20.87
CA VAL A 332 44.72 -3.42 -20.50
C VAL A 332 44.59 -2.72 -19.17
N GLY A 333 45.51 -2.93 -18.20
CA GLY A 333 45.54 -2.22 -16.93
C GLY A 333 45.82 -0.73 -17.11
N VAL A 334 46.84 -0.40 -17.92
CA VAL A 334 47.20 1.00 -18.25
C VAL A 334 46.08 1.67 -19.04
N PHE A 335 45.48 0.98 -20.02
CA PHE A 335 44.33 1.48 -20.75
C PHE A 335 43.12 1.78 -19.84
N ARG A 336 42.81 0.88 -18.90
CA ARG A 336 41.76 1.10 -17.92
C ARG A 336 42.01 2.34 -17.07
N ALA A 337 43.27 2.56 -16.65
CA ALA A 337 43.65 3.76 -15.91
C ALA A 337 43.51 5.03 -16.78
N TYR A 338 43.91 4.95 -18.04
CA TYR A 338 43.73 6.03 -19.00
C TYR A 338 42.23 6.42 -19.15
N VAL A 339 41.36 5.46 -19.45
CA VAL A 339 39.92 5.73 -19.62
C VAL A 339 39.32 6.29 -18.33
N THR A 340 39.76 5.80 -17.16
CA THR A 340 39.32 6.34 -15.88
C THR A 340 39.75 7.80 -15.69
N ALA A 341 40.97 8.15 -16.01
CA ALA A 341 41.48 9.52 -15.93
C ALA A 341 40.81 10.44 -16.96
N TYR A 342 40.60 9.98 -18.18
CA TYR A 342 39.85 10.68 -19.22
C TYR A 342 38.43 11.03 -18.78
N LEU A 343 37.66 10.06 -18.24
CA LEU A 343 36.32 10.28 -17.77
C LEU A 343 36.26 11.27 -16.59
N LYS A 344 37.28 11.25 -15.70
CA LYS A 344 37.36 12.18 -14.55
C LYS A 344 37.66 13.63 -14.98
N GLN A 345 38.24 13.85 -16.16
CA GLN A 345 38.50 15.18 -16.71
C GLN A 345 37.45 15.64 -17.71
N HIS A 346 36.54 14.74 -18.11
CA HIS A 346 35.53 15.03 -19.13
C HIS A 346 34.43 15.95 -18.62
N ALA A 347 34.31 17.15 -19.20
CA ALA A 347 33.39 18.20 -18.73
C ALA A 347 31.90 17.83 -18.70
N GLN A 348 31.52 16.89 -19.58
CA GLN A 348 30.10 16.45 -19.72
C GLN A 348 29.77 15.25 -18.83
N ILE A 349 30.70 14.78 -18.00
CA ILE A 349 30.49 13.73 -17.00
C ILE A 349 30.22 14.35 -15.62
N LYS A 350 29.27 13.82 -14.92
CA LYS A 350 28.86 14.24 -13.59
C LYS A 350 29.78 13.61 -12.54
N HIS A 351 30.70 14.42 -11.99
CA HIS A 351 31.78 13.92 -11.11
C HIS A 351 31.37 13.63 -9.67
N ASP A 352 30.21 14.11 -9.21
CA ASP A 352 29.63 13.79 -7.91
C ASP A 352 28.94 12.42 -7.88
N MET A 353 28.82 11.78 -9.06
CA MET A 353 28.29 10.43 -9.20
C MET A 353 29.41 9.41 -9.49
N ILE A 354 29.10 8.13 -9.30
CA ILE A 354 30.05 7.03 -9.48
C ILE A 354 30.59 7.03 -10.92
N THR A 355 31.91 7.12 -11.04
CA THR A 355 32.64 6.94 -12.32
C THR A 355 33.65 5.83 -12.14
N MET A 356 33.53 4.76 -12.94
CA MET A 356 34.47 3.64 -12.92
C MET A 356 34.60 2.99 -14.29
N VAL A 357 35.77 2.38 -14.50
CA VAL A 357 36.04 1.49 -15.63
C VAL A 357 36.43 0.13 -15.05
N ARG A 358 35.70 -0.91 -15.38
CA ARG A 358 35.91 -2.24 -14.81
C ARG A 358 35.92 -3.34 -15.86
N GLN A 359 36.70 -4.38 -15.59
CA GLN A 359 36.65 -5.61 -16.37
C GLN A 359 35.47 -6.47 -15.87
N LEU A 360 34.68 -6.97 -16.82
CA LEU A 360 33.72 -7.99 -16.57
C LEU A 360 34.30 -9.38 -16.86
N GLN A 361 33.51 -10.42 -16.60
CA GLN A 361 33.89 -11.78 -16.88
C GLN A 361 34.20 -11.94 -18.41
N PRO A 362 35.34 -12.54 -18.80
CA PRO A 362 35.61 -12.86 -20.17
C PRO A 362 34.53 -13.74 -20.81
N THR A 363 34.26 -13.48 -22.07
CA THR A 363 33.28 -14.22 -22.88
C THR A 363 33.91 -14.72 -24.18
N GLU A 364 33.17 -15.50 -24.98
CA GLU A 364 33.56 -15.86 -26.34
C GLU A 364 33.73 -14.62 -27.27
N ARG A 365 33.20 -13.46 -26.86
CA ARG A 365 33.33 -12.18 -27.55
C ARG A 365 34.41 -11.27 -26.97
N GLY A 366 35.41 -11.85 -26.32
CA GLY A 366 36.51 -11.11 -25.72
C GLY A 366 36.33 -10.72 -24.27
N LEU A 367 37.19 -9.80 -23.81
CA LEU A 367 37.19 -9.23 -22.46
C LEU A 367 36.37 -7.93 -22.44
N PRO A 368 35.17 -7.90 -21.84
CA PRO A 368 34.39 -6.66 -21.76
C PRO A 368 35.02 -5.69 -20.75
N LEU A 369 35.39 -4.51 -21.21
CA LEU A 369 35.77 -3.38 -20.37
C LEU A 369 34.58 -2.42 -20.27
N GLU A 370 33.87 -2.45 -19.13
CA GLU A 370 32.65 -1.67 -18.92
C GLU A 370 33.00 -0.26 -18.44
N ILE A 371 32.48 0.71 -19.15
CA ILE A 371 32.47 2.11 -18.80
C ILE A 371 31.17 2.39 -18.04
N TYR A 372 31.30 2.88 -16.79
CA TYR A 372 30.19 3.21 -15.94
C TYR A 372 30.36 4.63 -15.41
N CYS A 373 29.55 5.54 -15.91
CA CYS A 373 29.56 6.95 -15.50
C CYS A 373 28.19 7.58 -15.73
N PHE A 374 28.04 8.84 -15.38
CA PHE A 374 26.79 9.60 -15.57
C PHE A 374 27.07 10.87 -16.36
N THR A 375 26.23 11.20 -17.32
CA THR A 375 26.27 12.47 -18.05
C THR A 375 25.77 13.60 -17.18
N ASN A 376 26.28 14.82 -17.43
CA ASN A 376 25.84 16.03 -16.76
C ASN A 376 24.61 16.61 -17.48
N GLY A 377 23.53 15.85 -17.46
CA GLY A 377 22.25 16.14 -18.12
C GLY A 377 21.49 14.86 -18.45
N THR A 378 20.16 14.96 -18.54
CA THR A 378 19.28 13.79 -18.67
C THR A 378 18.57 13.70 -20.02
N GLN A 379 18.61 14.76 -20.83
CA GLN A 379 17.98 14.80 -22.15
C GLN A 379 18.53 13.72 -23.07
N TRP A 380 17.68 13.03 -23.79
CA TRP A 380 18.06 11.87 -24.59
C TRP A 380 19.09 12.21 -25.68
N THR A 381 18.82 13.21 -26.47
CA THR A 381 19.73 13.62 -27.56
C THR A 381 21.13 14.04 -27.05
N TYR A 382 21.16 14.79 -25.93
CA TYR A 382 22.40 15.15 -25.27
C TYR A 382 23.17 13.92 -24.76
N TYR A 383 22.48 13.01 -24.09
CA TYR A 383 23.04 11.77 -23.58
C TYR A 383 23.68 10.92 -24.71
N GLU A 384 22.98 10.75 -25.83
CA GLU A 384 23.48 9.97 -26.96
C GLU A 384 24.72 10.62 -27.60
N SER A 385 24.72 11.96 -27.72
CA SER A 385 25.90 12.69 -28.23
C SER A 385 27.10 12.47 -27.31
N VAL A 386 26.97 12.71 -26.00
CA VAL A 386 28.06 12.52 -25.04
C VAL A 386 28.55 11.08 -25.01
N GLN A 387 27.66 10.11 -25.06
CA GLN A 387 28.01 8.70 -25.11
C GLN A 387 28.78 8.37 -26.38
N SER A 388 28.35 8.86 -27.53
CA SER A 388 29.03 8.64 -28.83
C SER A 388 30.44 9.24 -28.83
N ASP A 389 30.57 10.49 -28.41
CA ASP A 389 31.87 11.17 -28.35
C ASP A 389 32.90 10.41 -27.48
N ILE A 390 32.43 9.93 -26.33
CA ILE A 390 33.26 9.13 -25.40
C ILE A 390 33.69 7.81 -26.06
N PHE A 391 32.77 7.09 -26.69
CA PHE A 391 33.11 5.80 -27.29
C PHE A 391 33.92 5.93 -28.58
N ASP A 392 33.71 6.98 -29.35
CA ASP A 392 34.55 7.29 -30.51
C ASP A 392 36.02 7.55 -30.09
N HIS A 393 36.21 8.32 -29.02
CA HIS A 393 37.52 8.54 -28.43
C HIS A 393 38.15 7.24 -27.91
N ILE A 394 37.43 6.47 -27.10
CA ILE A 394 37.89 5.22 -26.49
C ILE A 394 38.32 4.22 -27.58
N LEU A 395 37.51 4.07 -28.62
CA LEU A 395 37.80 3.14 -29.73
C LEU A 395 39.00 3.59 -30.56
N SER A 396 39.15 4.90 -30.80
CA SER A 396 40.25 5.43 -31.59
C SER A 396 41.64 5.36 -30.90
N VAL A 397 41.67 5.42 -29.55
CA VAL A 397 42.92 5.36 -28.78
C VAL A 397 43.36 3.93 -28.43
N LEU A 398 42.50 2.93 -28.54
CA LEU A 398 42.81 1.52 -28.24
C LEU A 398 44.10 1.02 -28.86
N PRO A 399 44.40 1.26 -30.19
CA PRO A 399 45.61 0.79 -30.82
C PRO A 399 46.89 1.38 -30.21
N ILE A 400 46.83 2.58 -29.60
CA ILE A 400 47.99 3.20 -28.93
C ILE A 400 48.48 2.32 -27.78
N PHE A 401 47.53 1.61 -27.10
CA PHE A 401 47.81 0.67 -26.00
C PHE A 401 48.10 -0.75 -26.51
N GLY A 402 48.18 -0.96 -27.83
CA GLY A 402 48.38 -2.28 -28.42
C GLY A 402 47.21 -3.23 -28.15
N LEU A 403 46.01 -2.66 -28.05
CA LEU A 403 44.75 -3.39 -27.85
C LEU A 403 43.88 -3.30 -29.11
N GLU A 404 43.12 -4.32 -29.38
CA GLU A 404 42.15 -4.38 -30.47
C GLU A 404 40.77 -4.72 -29.93
N VAL A 405 39.74 -4.22 -30.62
CA VAL A 405 38.35 -4.62 -30.34
C VAL A 405 38.10 -6.00 -30.89
N TYR A 406 37.49 -6.87 -30.11
CA TYR A 406 37.08 -8.17 -30.61
C TYR A 406 36.02 -8.03 -31.70
N GLN A 407 36.30 -8.60 -32.86
CA GLN A 407 35.36 -8.71 -33.96
C GLN A 407 35.25 -10.17 -34.39
N LEU A 408 34.07 -10.61 -34.74
CA LEU A 408 33.92 -11.91 -35.37
C LEU A 408 34.65 -11.89 -36.71
N PRO A 409 35.46 -12.93 -37.04
CA PRO A 409 36.12 -13.01 -38.33
C PRO A 409 35.10 -12.85 -39.46
N SER A 410 35.27 -11.84 -40.28
CA SER A 410 34.36 -11.57 -41.41
C SER A 410 34.57 -12.56 -42.56
N THR A 411 35.64 -13.30 -42.55
CA THR A 411 35.93 -14.39 -43.49
C THR A 411 35.89 -15.72 -42.71
N ILE A 412 34.80 -16.46 -42.83
CA ILE A 412 34.94 -17.87 -43.03
C ILE A 412 35.58 -17.99 -44.40
N SER A 413 36.92 -18.11 -44.49
CA SER A 413 37.52 -18.75 -45.63
C SER A 413 37.01 -20.18 -45.60
N ALA A 414 35.84 -20.40 -46.20
CA ALA A 414 35.55 -21.72 -46.69
C ALA A 414 36.73 -22.04 -47.60
N ASN A 415 37.66 -22.90 -47.17
CA ASN A 415 38.43 -23.70 -48.05
C ASN A 415 37.39 -24.53 -48.82
N VAL A 416 36.84 -23.93 -49.88
CA VAL A 416 36.17 -24.65 -50.93
C VAL A 416 37.34 -25.37 -51.62
N PRO A 417 37.42 -26.72 -51.53
CA PRO A 417 38.42 -27.43 -52.33
C PRO A 417 38.15 -27.07 -53.78
N ASP A 418 39.23 -26.69 -54.53
CA ASP A 418 39.15 -26.49 -55.95
C ASP A 418 38.40 -27.67 -56.59
N PRO A 419 37.44 -27.43 -57.51
CA PRO A 419 36.74 -28.51 -58.19
C PRO A 419 37.83 -29.31 -58.94
N ILE A 420 38.03 -30.55 -58.48
CA ILE A 420 38.92 -31.52 -59.12
C ILE A 420 38.62 -31.48 -60.62
N GLU A 421 39.58 -31.06 -61.40
CA GLU A 421 39.58 -31.25 -62.86
C GLU A 421 39.30 -32.74 -63.15
N ARG A 422 38.14 -32.99 -63.66
CA ARG A 422 37.79 -34.30 -64.23
C ARG A 422 38.37 -34.29 -65.67
N THR A 423 39.49 -34.95 -65.85
CA THR A 423 39.91 -35.50 -67.10
C THR A 423 39.04 -36.68 -67.50
#